data_86483506075b98ee6cf5ba082686b8c2
#
_entry.id   86483506075b98ee6cf5ba082686b8c2
#
_cell.length_a   1.000
_cell.length_b   1.000
_cell.length_c   1.000
_cell.angle_alpha   90.00
_cell.angle_beta   90.00
_cell.angle_gamma   90.00
#
_symmetry.space_group_name_H-M   'P 1'
#
loop_
_entity.id
_entity.type
_entity.pdbx_description
1 polymer ?
#
loop_
_entity_poly.entity_id
_entity_poly.type
_entity_poly.pdbx_seq_one_letter_code
_entity_poly.pdbx_strand_id
1 'polypeptide(L)'
;MKKPIHLTVLLAALLLAVFATSFVQADTLVVLNKSEATASLIDLESGRVRATLPTDFGPHEAAMSPDGRFALVGNYGSREKPGSSLTLINILAAKVVKTIDLGEYQRPHGLLFLPDGRRALVTAEENRTLLVVDVEKAAVVNAFVTAQDVSHMVEVALGGRRAFVANIGSGSVSVIDLEKGIIVRTIETGAGAEGITASVDGKEIWVTNRSADTVSVIDAESLAILAQISCASFPIRAKATPDGKHVLVSCARSADIAVLDAATRKEVRRIPQDLRAVDTGDRLFGDQFGESSVPIGIVIHPDGKKAWVAHTNADVVVEIDLETWKIVRLLEAGREPDGMAYSALEVKKD
;
A
#
# COMPACT_ATOMS: atom_id res chain seq x y z
N MET A 1 -22.37 72.88 -49.20
CA MET A 1 -21.53 71.66 -49.26
C MET A 1 -20.96 71.43 -47.89
N LYS A 2 -21.55 70.48 -47.13
CA LYS A 2 -21.07 70.09 -45.74
C LYS A 2 -20.45 68.69 -45.89
N LYS A 3 -19.17 68.58 -45.51
CA LYS A 3 -18.43 67.34 -45.44
C LYS A 3 -18.85 66.54 -44.18
N PRO A 4 -19.00 65.21 -44.20
CA PRO A 4 -19.24 64.41 -43.01
C PRO A 4 -17.94 64.15 -42.24
N ILE A 5 -17.99 64.25 -40.91
CA ILE A 5 -16.93 63.88 -39.99
C ILE A 5 -17.06 62.38 -39.71
N HIS A 6 -16.05 61.60 -40.05
CA HIS A 6 -15.95 60.22 -39.66
C HIS A 6 -15.44 60.12 -38.20
N LEU A 7 -16.29 59.62 -37.31
CA LEU A 7 -15.95 59.31 -35.93
C LEU A 7 -15.43 57.86 -35.90
N THR A 8 -14.13 57.69 -35.75
CA THR A 8 -13.49 56.39 -35.57
C THR A 8 -13.57 55.98 -34.10
N VAL A 9 -14.39 55.00 -33.75
CA VAL A 9 -14.48 54.44 -32.43
C VAL A 9 -13.39 53.37 -32.28
N LEU A 10 -12.36 53.64 -31.46
CA LEU A 10 -11.36 52.63 -31.08
C LEU A 10 -11.97 51.74 -29.99
N LEU A 11 -12.27 50.48 -30.31
CA LEU A 11 -12.64 49.48 -29.33
C LEU A 11 -11.35 48.88 -28.76
N ALA A 12 -10.99 49.26 -27.51
CA ALA A 12 -9.93 48.63 -26.77
C ALA A 12 -10.47 47.35 -26.14
N ALA A 13 -10.13 46.18 -26.70
CA ALA A 13 -10.42 44.89 -26.10
C ALA A 13 -9.42 44.60 -24.97
N LEU A 14 -9.86 44.74 -23.74
CA LEU A 14 -9.11 44.35 -22.55
C LEU A 14 -9.13 42.82 -22.42
N LEU A 15 -8.08 42.13 -22.86
CA LEU A 15 -7.89 40.71 -22.60
C LEU A 15 -7.54 40.52 -21.12
N LEU A 16 -8.52 40.16 -20.27
CA LEU A 16 -8.27 39.62 -18.97
C LEU A 16 -7.70 38.19 -19.14
N ALA A 17 -6.39 38.03 -19.04
CA ALA A 17 -5.76 36.73 -18.88
C ALA A 17 -6.10 36.24 -17.44
N VAL A 18 -7.12 35.40 -17.33
CA VAL A 18 -7.38 34.63 -16.11
C VAL A 18 -6.26 33.61 -16.01
N PHE A 19 -5.22 33.92 -15.26
CA PHE A 19 -4.30 32.88 -14.76
C PHE A 19 -5.08 32.00 -13.82
N ALA A 20 -5.59 30.87 -14.34
CA ALA A 20 -6.00 29.77 -13.50
C ALA A 20 -4.74 29.27 -12.80
N THR A 21 -4.48 29.76 -11.59
CA THR A 21 -3.55 29.11 -10.69
C THR A 21 -4.16 27.76 -10.39
N SER A 22 -3.69 26.73 -11.07
CA SER A 22 -3.92 25.35 -10.64
C SER A 22 -3.31 25.27 -9.25
N PHE A 23 -4.16 25.28 -8.21
CA PHE A 23 -3.72 24.88 -6.90
C PHE A 23 -3.29 23.43 -7.06
N VAL A 24 -1.98 23.19 -7.11
CA VAL A 24 -1.43 21.84 -6.94
C VAL A 24 -1.82 21.48 -5.52
N GLN A 25 -2.84 20.66 -5.39
CA GLN A 25 -3.23 20.12 -4.09
C GLN A 25 -2.11 19.17 -3.68
N ALA A 26 -1.48 19.45 -2.54
CA ALA A 26 -0.39 18.62 -2.08
C ALA A 26 -0.94 17.29 -1.58
N ASP A 27 -0.47 16.20 -2.20
CA ASP A 27 -0.83 14.84 -1.82
C ASP A 27 -0.20 14.46 -0.48
N THR A 28 -0.82 13.52 0.23
CA THR A 28 -0.35 13.04 1.52
C THR A 28 0.04 11.56 1.44
N LEU A 29 1.24 11.24 1.91
CA LEU A 29 1.66 9.87 2.19
C LEU A 29 1.51 9.59 3.69
N VAL A 30 0.76 8.56 4.03
CA VAL A 30 0.70 8.00 5.38
C VAL A 30 1.79 6.95 5.50
N VAL A 31 2.64 7.07 6.52
CA VAL A 31 3.72 6.12 6.80
C VAL A 31 3.58 5.63 8.23
N LEU A 32 3.53 4.32 8.42
CA LEU A 32 3.41 3.72 9.75
C LEU A 32 4.78 3.49 10.36
N ASN A 33 5.00 4.04 11.56
CA ASN A 33 6.23 3.92 12.33
C ASN A 33 6.03 2.85 13.39
N LYS A 34 6.37 1.62 13.06
CA LYS A 34 5.99 0.43 13.82
C LYS A 34 6.48 0.44 15.26
N SER A 35 7.74 0.76 15.48
CA SER A 35 8.34 0.79 16.81
C SER A 35 7.89 1.98 17.68
N GLU A 36 7.32 3.03 17.08
CA GLU A 36 6.88 4.23 17.79
C GLU A 36 5.37 4.26 18.07
N ALA A 37 4.63 3.28 17.55
CA ALA A 37 3.17 3.26 17.62
C ALA A 37 2.55 4.58 17.09
N THR A 38 3.05 5.04 15.93
CA THR A 38 2.61 6.29 15.28
C THR A 38 2.41 6.13 13.78
N ALA A 39 1.70 7.08 13.20
CA ALA A 39 1.58 7.28 11.76
C ALA A 39 2.02 8.71 11.40
N SER A 40 2.99 8.84 10.50
CA SER A 40 3.41 10.12 9.93
C SER A 40 2.56 10.46 8.71
N LEU A 41 2.04 11.70 8.64
CA LEU A 41 1.40 12.27 7.47
C LEU A 41 2.43 13.17 6.77
N ILE A 42 2.93 12.75 5.63
CA ILE A 42 3.97 13.42 4.86
C ILE A 42 3.33 14.13 3.67
N ASP A 43 3.60 15.42 3.55
CA ASP A 43 3.26 16.23 2.38
C ASP A 43 4.22 15.88 1.23
N LEU A 44 3.69 15.35 0.15
CA LEU A 44 4.52 14.84 -0.95
C LEU A 44 5.13 15.92 -1.83
N GLU A 45 4.62 17.15 -1.81
CA GLU A 45 5.23 18.27 -2.52
C GLU A 45 6.53 18.70 -1.80
N SER A 46 6.41 19.00 -0.52
CA SER A 46 7.56 19.48 0.28
C SER A 46 8.45 18.35 0.82
N GLY A 47 7.94 17.12 0.93
CA GLY A 47 8.60 15.99 1.58
C GLY A 47 8.64 16.08 3.11
N ARG A 48 7.86 16.97 3.72
CA ARG A 48 7.88 17.20 5.17
C ARG A 48 6.76 16.49 5.89
N VAL A 49 7.04 15.99 7.08
CA VAL A 49 6.03 15.50 8.00
C VAL A 49 5.16 16.69 8.46
N ARG A 50 3.86 16.62 8.20
CA ARG A 50 2.86 17.61 8.63
C ARG A 50 2.26 17.26 9.98
N ALA A 51 2.12 15.99 10.27
CA ALA A 51 1.64 15.51 11.55
C ALA A 51 2.18 14.11 11.83
N THR A 52 2.38 13.82 13.11
CA THR A 52 2.63 12.47 13.62
C THR A 52 1.51 12.16 14.59
N LEU A 53 0.74 11.12 14.30
CA LEU A 53 -0.47 10.75 15.03
C LEU A 53 -0.25 9.45 15.79
N PRO A 54 -0.75 9.33 17.03
CA PRO A 54 -0.68 8.07 17.75
C PRO A 54 -1.56 7.00 17.08
N THR A 55 -1.07 5.79 17.04
CA THR A 55 -1.85 4.58 16.77
C THR A 55 -1.97 3.77 18.04
N ASP A 56 -2.56 2.57 17.98
CA ASP A 56 -2.32 1.56 18.98
C ASP A 56 -1.02 0.81 18.63
N PHE A 57 -0.65 -0.18 19.41
CA PHE A 57 0.69 -0.77 19.42
C PHE A 57 1.02 -1.56 18.13
N GLY A 58 2.20 -1.30 17.56
CA GLY A 58 2.74 -2.00 16.40
C GLY A 58 1.92 -1.81 15.12
N PRO A 59 1.67 -0.57 14.66
CA PRO A 59 1.00 -0.34 13.38
C PRO A 59 1.82 -1.00 12.26
N HIS A 60 1.16 -1.74 11.37
CA HIS A 60 1.85 -2.57 10.39
C HIS A 60 1.44 -2.32 8.95
N GLU A 61 0.16 -2.31 8.64
CA GLU A 61 -0.35 -2.00 7.30
C GLU A 61 -1.40 -0.90 7.35
N ALA A 62 -1.49 -0.13 6.27
CA ALA A 62 -2.47 0.93 6.09
C ALA A 62 -3.25 0.77 4.80
N ALA A 63 -4.56 1.01 4.86
CA ALA A 63 -5.43 1.12 3.68
C ALA A 63 -6.08 2.50 3.61
N MET A 64 -6.11 3.09 2.41
CA MET A 64 -6.80 4.35 2.16
C MET A 64 -8.23 4.12 1.71
N SER A 65 -9.18 4.90 2.25
CA SER A 65 -10.55 4.89 1.74
C SER A 65 -10.61 5.38 0.29
N PRO A 66 -11.56 4.91 -0.53
CA PRO A 66 -11.63 5.27 -1.96
C PRO A 66 -11.72 6.78 -2.24
N ASP A 67 -12.25 7.56 -1.30
CA ASP A 67 -12.33 9.02 -1.38
C ASP A 67 -11.06 9.75 -0.85
N GLY A 68 -10.05 8.99 -0.41
CA GLY A 68 -8.79 9.50 0.13
C GLY A 68 -8.89 10.15 1.52
N ARG A 69 -10.07 10.17 2.16
CA ARG A 69 -10.29 10.92 3.40
C ARG A 69 -9.83 10.20 4.66
N PHE A 70 -9.80 8.88 4.63
CA PHE A 70 -9.50 8.07 5.81
C PHE A 70 -8.44 7.03 5.53
N ALA A 71 -7.44 6.97 6.40
CA ALA A 71 -6.53 5.83 6.48
C ALA A 71 -6.96 4.90 7.61
N LEU A 72 -7.08 3.61 7.32
CA LEU A 72 -7.32 2.54 8.28
C LEU A 72 -5.99 1.83 8.53
N VAL A 73 -5.59 1.72 9.78
CA VAL A 73 -4.31 1.18 10.23
C VAL A 73 -4.52 -0.07 11.04
N GLY A 74 -3.82 -1.15 10.71
CA GLY A 74 -3.81 -2.39 11.48
C GLY A 74 -2.82 -2.31 12.65
N ASN A 75 -3.29 -2.41 13.87
CA ASN A 75 -2.45 -2.42 15.06
C ASN A 75 -2.10 -3.87 15.40
N TYR A 76 -1.00 -4.35 14.83
CA TYR A 76 -0.59 -5.76 14.86
C TYR A 76 -0.12 -6.23 16.23
N GLY A 77 0.42 -5.30 17.04
CA GLY A 77 1.01 -5.60 18.31
C GLY A 77 2.51 -5.96 18.25
N SER A 78 2.98 -6.65 19.26
CA SER A 78 4.35 -7.18 19.36
C SER A 78 4.37 -8.71 19.41
N ARG A 79 5.55 -9.32 19.51
CA ARG A 79 5.69 -10.76 19.73
C ARG A 79 5.02 -11.19 21.02
N GLU A 80 5.12 -10.37 22.07
CA GLU A 80 4.65 -10.68 23.43
C GLU A 80 3.16 -10.38 23.61
N LYS A 81 2.68 -9.31 22.94
CA LYS A 81 1.29 -8.85 23.04
C LYS A 81 0.70 -8.66 21.65
N PRO A 82 -0.08 -9.63 21.14
CA PRO A 82 -0.79 -9.46 19.88
C PRO A 82 -1.79 -8.31 19.98
N GLY A 83 -1.84 -7.49 18.91
CA GLY A 83 -2.85 -6.44 18.78
C GLY A 83 -4.19 -7.01 18.30
N SER A 84 -5.29 -6.31 18.60
CA SER A 84 -6.66 -6.68 18.22
C SER A 84 -7.49 -5.45 17.83
N SER A 85 -6.87 -4.41 17.28
CA SER A 85 -7.57 -3.17 16.97
C SER A 85 -7.13 -2.57 15.63
N LEU A 86 -7.97 -1.64 15.14
CA LEU A 86 -7.64 -0.79 13.99
C LEU A 86 -7.72 0.68 14.41
N THR A 87 -6.84 1.52 13.89
CA THR A 87 -6.89 2.98 14.08
C THR A 87 -7.42 3.63 12.80
N LEU A 88 -8.45 4.47 12.90
CA LEU A 88 -8.99 5.25 11.79
C LEU A 88 -8.50 6.69 11.88
N ILE A 89 -7.81 7.16 10.85
CA ILE A 89 -7.22 8.50 10.76
C ILE A 89 -7.96 9.30 9.69
N ASN A 90 -8.37 10.53 10.01
CA ASN A 90 -8.87 11.51 9.04
C ASN A 90 -7.68 12.32 8.50
N ILE A 91 -7.44 12.23 7.19
CA ILE A 91 -6.29 12.88 6.53
C ILE A 91 -6.41 14.40 6.57
N LEU A 92 -7.55 14.95 6.13
CA LEU A 92 -7.75 16.40 6.07
C LEU A 92 -7.61 17.09 7.44
N ALA A 93 -8.12 16.43 8.48
CA ALA A 93 -8.11 16.98 9.83
C ALA A 93 -6.84 16.60 10.63
N ALA A 94 -5.95 15.77 10.06
CA ALA A 94 -4.80 15.20 10.74
C ALA A 94 -5.15 14.69 12.15
N LYS A 95 -6.18 13.83 12.25
CA LYS A 95 -6.69 13.36 13.55
C LYS A 95 -7.03 11.89 13.51
N VAL A 96 -6.73 11.20 14.62
CA VAL A 96 -7.33 9.90 14.92
C VAL A 96 -8.81 10.11 15.18
N VAL A 97 -9.67 9.42 14.43
CA VAL A 97 -11.15 9.50 14.55
C VAL A 97 -11.64 8.55 15.62
N LYS A 98 -11.15 7.32 15.56
CA LYS A 98 -11.51 6.23 16.51
C LYS A 98 -10.55 5.06 16.40
N THR A 99 -10.58 4.24 17.43
CA THR A 99 -10.04 2.88 17.44
C THR A 99 -11.19 1.91 17.29
N ILE A 100 -11.04 0.88 16.45
CA ILE A 100 -12.01 -0.18 16.22
C ILE A 100 -11.47 -1.44 16.89
N ASP A 101 -12.18 -1.95 17.88
CA ASP A 101 -11.87 -3.21 18.53
C ASP A 101 -12.32 -4.38 17.65
N LEU A 102 -11.41 -5.33 17.43
CA LEU A 102 -11.68 -6.55 16.68
C LEU A 102 -12.08 -7.74 17.57
N GLY A 103 -12.18 -7.54 18.88
CA GLY A 103 -12.56 -8.56 19.84
C GLY A 103 -11.55 -9.70 19.93
N GLU A 104 -11.97 -10.91 19.62
CA GLU A 104 -11.11 -12.10 19.68
C GLU A 104 -10.10 -12.20 18.51
N TYR A 105 -10.26 -11.38 17.48
CA TYR A 105 -9.40 -11.42 16.30
C TYR A 105 -8.10 -10.67 16.52
N GLN A 106 -6.99 -11.38 16.40
CA GLN A 106 -5.67 -10.87 16.74
C GLN A 106 -4.74 -10.78 15.55
N ARG A 107 -3.73 -9.91 15.66
CA ARG A 107 -2.72 -9.65 14.64
C ARG A 107 -3.34 -9.21 13.30
N PRO A 108 -4.12 -8.09 13.30
CA PRO A 108 -4.62 -7.51 12.05
C PRO A 108 -3.44 -7.07 11.19
N HIS A 109 -3.37 -7.59 9.95
CA HIS A 109 -2.25 -7.30 9.06
C HIS A 109 -2.71 -6.72 7.73
N GLY A 110 -3.01 -7.54 6.73
CA GLY A 110 -3.45 -7.05 5.42
C GLY A 110 -4.78 -6.31 5.50
N LEU A 111 -4.82 -5.11 4.93
CA LEU A 111 -5.98 -4.23 4.94
C LEU A 111 -6.32 -3.74 3.53
N LEU A 112 -7.62 -3.71 3.23
CA LEU A 112 -8.11 -3.13 1.98
C LEU A 112 -9.54 -2.58 2.18
N PHE A 113 -9.78 -1.32 1.82
CA PHE A 113 -11.16 -0.82 1.72
C PHE A 113 -11.88 -1.46 0.53
N LEU A 114 -13.12 -1.86 0.73
CA LEU A 114 -13.99 -2.21 -0.38
C LEU A 114 -14.45 -0.95 -1.14
N PRO A 115 -14.86 -1.08 -2.41
CA PRO A 115 -15.25 0.08 -3.23
C PRO A 115 -16.39 0.93 -2.66
N ASP A 116 -17.17 0.38 -1.73
CA ASP A 116 -18.26 1.12 -1.04
C ASP A 116 -17.74 2.17 -0.05
N GLY A 117 -16.42 2.18 0.23
CA GLY A 117 -15.79 3.11 1.16
C GLY A 117 -16.21 2.97 2.62
N ARG A 118 -17.05 1.99 2.93
CA ARG A 118 -17.62 1.73 4.25
C ARG A 118 -17.05 0.47 4.89
N ARG A 119 -16.86 -0.57 4.09
CA ARG A 119 -16.34 -1.85 4.56
C ARG A 119 -14.86 -1.99 4.20
N ALA A 120 -14.12 -2.65 5.07
CA ALA A 120 -12.74 -3.04 4.82
C ALA A 120 -12.56 -4.54 5.03
N LEU A 121 -11.70 -5.15 4.25
CA LEU A 121 -11.17 -6.48 4.47
C LEU A 121 -9.96 -6.35 5.39
N VAL A 122 -9.84 -7.25 6.37
CA VAL A 122 -8.74 -7.28 7.33
C VAL A 122 -8.36 -8.73 7.59
N THR A 123 -7.10 -9.09 7.40
CA THR A 123 -6.62 -10.40 7.83
C THR A 123 -6.33 -10.40 9.33
N ALA A 124 -6.71 -11.45 10.03
CA ALA A 124 -6.37 -11.72 11.41
C ALA A 124 -5.50 -12.98 11.46
N GLU A 125 -4.18 -12.78 11.53
CA GLU A 125 -3.20 -13.87 11.34
C GLU A 125 -3.34 -14.98 12.37
N GLU A 126 -3.46 -14.61 13.65
CA GLU A 126 -3.57 -15.57 14.75
C GLU A 126 -4.81 -16.46 14.59
N ASN A 127 -5.89 -15.89 14.05
CA ASN A 127 -7.18 -16.59 13.87
C ASN A 127 -7.28 -17.27 12.50
N ARG A 128 -6.27 -17.11 11.61
CA ARG A 128 -6.34 -17.67 10.24
C ARG A 128 -7.62 -17.28 9.51
N THR A 129 -7.95 -15.99 9.56
CA THR A 129 -9.27 -15.48 9.16
C THR A 129 -9.15 -14.19 8.35
N LEU A 130 -10.00 -14.06 7.33
CA LEU A 130 -10.28 -12.79 6.67
C LEU A 130 -11.57 -12.20 7.26
N LEU A 131 -11.50 -11.01 7.79
CA LEU A 131 -12.61 -10.27 8.37
C LEU A 131 -13.19 -9.29 7.34
N VAL A 132 -14.49 -9.02 7.46
CA VAL A 132 -15.15 -7.86 6.88
C VAL A 132 -15.53 -6.93 8.03
N VAL A 133 -14.91 -5.75 8.05
CA VAL A 133 -15.15 -4.73 9.09
C VAL A 133 -15.99 -3.60 8.51
N ASP A 134 -17.11 -3.29 9.12
CA ASP A 134 -17.88 -2.06 8.87
C ASP A 134 -17.20 -0.93 9.65
N VAL A 135 -16.47 -0.08 8.92
CA VAL A 135 -15.65 0.99 9.53
C VAL A 135 -16.51 2.06 10.18
N GLU A 136 -17.71 2.34 9.65
CA GLU A 136 -18.63 3.31 10.22
C GLU A 136 -19.19 2.82 11.56
N LYS A 137 -19.67 1.56 11.59
CA LYS A 137 -20.21 0.91 12.78
C LYS A 137 -19.14 0.49 13.79
N ALA A 138 -17.87 0.52 13.39
CA ALA A 138 -16.74 0.02 14.17
C ALA A 138 -16.93 -1.45 14.62
N ALA A 139 -17.31 -2.33 13.71
CA ALA A 139 -17.66 -3.71 14.04
C ALA A 139 -17.23 -4.70 12.95
N VAL A 140 -16.79 -5.90 13.36
CA VAL A 140 -16.67 -7.06 12.48
C VAL A 140 -18.07 -7.51 12.09
N VAL A 141 -18.37 -7.54 10.79
CA VAL A 141 -19.70 -7.92 10.27
C VAL A 141 -19.72 -9.27 9.55
N ASN A 142 -18.54 -9.77 9.18
CA ASN A 142 -18.39 -11.13 8.66
C ASN A 142 -16.95 -11.60 8.87
N ALA A 143 -16.76 -12.94 8.85
CA ALA A 143 -15.44 -13.57 9.03
C ALA A 143 -15.37 -14.85 8.18
N PHE A 144 -14.25 -15.06 7.49
CA PHE A 144 -13.98 -16.23 6.65
C PHE A 144 -12.74 -16.95 7.17
N VAL A 145 -12.93 -18.10 7.80
CA VAL A 145 -11.81 -18.92 8.31
C VAL A 145 -11.09 -19.59 7.15
N THR A 146 -9.88 -19.10 6.83
CA THR A 146 -9.05 -19.67 5.74
C THR A 146 -8.49 -21.04 6.09
N ALA A 147 -8.35 -21.32 7.39
CA ALA A 147 -7.67 -22.50 7.93
C ALA A 147 -6.21 -22.64 7.47
N GLN A 148 -5.62 -21.53 7.00
CA GLN A 148 -4.23 -21.46 6.53
C GLN A 148 -3.36 -20.70 7.52
N ASP A 149 -2.11 -21.16 7.67
CA ASP A 149 -1.18 -20.55 8.62
C ASP A 149 -0.70 -19.18 8.13
N VAL A 150 -0.83 -18.18 9.00
CA VAL A 150 -0.40 -16.79 8.80
C VAL A 150 -1.08 -16.18 7.55
N SER A 151 -2.42 -16.05 7.60
CA SER A 151 -3.20 -15.31 6.60
C SER A 151 -2.83 -13.82 6.68
N HIS A 152 -2.05 -13.34 5.71
CA HIS A 152 -1.23 -12.14 5.84
C HIS A 152 -1.76 -10.96 5.02
N MET A 153 -1.49 -10.91 3.72
CA MET A 153 -1.96 -9.83 2.86
C MET A 153 -3.24 -10.22 2.12
N VAL A 154 -4.04 -9.22 1.76
CA VAL A 154 -5.28 -9.41 1.02
C VAL A 154 -5.34 -8.47 -0.18
N GLU A 155 -5.85 -8.97 -1.29
CA GLU A 155 -6.14 -8.20 -2.50
C GLU A 155 -7.50 -8.62 -3.06
N VAL A 156 -8.13 -7.74 -3.85
CA VAL A 156 -9.41 -8.04 -4.53
C VAL A 156 -9.26 -7.99 -6.04
N ALA A 157 -10.03 -8.80 -6.72
CA ALA A 157 -10.09 -8.85 -8.17
C ALA A 157 -11.54 -8.97 -8.67
N LEU A 158 -11.70 -8.96 -9.99
CA LEU A 158 -12.99 -9.11 -10.65
C LEU A 158 -14.04 -8.11 -10.16
N GLY A 159 -13.63 -6.82 -10.04
CA GLY A 159 -14.51 -5.76 -9.58
C GLY A 159 -14.91 -5.85 -8.11
N GLY A 160 -14.06 -6.44 -7.25
CA GLY A 160 -14.33 -6.62 -5.83
C GLY A 160 -15.14 -7.89 -5.49
N ARG A 161 -15.41 -8.76 -6.48
CA ARG A 161 -16.18 -9.99 -6.26
C ARG A 161 -15.38 -11.06 -5.52
N ARG A 162 -14.07 -11.15 -5.76
CA ARG A 162 -13.18 -12.14 -5.12
C ARG A 162 -12.08 -11.47 -4.31
N ALA A 163 -11.89 -11.97 -3.10
CA ALA A 163 -10.71 -11.67 -2.29
C ALA A 163 -9.70 -12.81 -2.39
N PHE A 164 -8.42 -12.45 -2.40
CA PHE A 164 -7.28 -13.35 -2.43
C PHE A 164 -6.42 -13.05 -1.22
N VAL A 165 -6.19 -14.05 -0.37
CA VAL A 165 -5.42 -13.91 0.88
C VAL A 165 -4.15 -14.74 0.76
N ALA A 166 -3.00 -14.07 0.81
CA ALA A 166 -1.70 -14.74 0.87
C ALA A 166 -1.45 -15.30 2.27
N ASN A 167 -1.03 -16.55 2.35
CA ASN A 167 -0.81 -17.29 3.60
C ASN A 167 0.66 -17.68 3.72
N ILE A 168 1.42 -16.93 4.52
CA ILE A 168 2.89 -17.08 4.63
C ILE A 168 3.27 -18.48 5.07
N GLY A 169 2.68 -18.95 6.17
CA GLY A 169 3.05 -20.21 6.79
C GLY A 169 2.67 -21.41 5.90
N SER A 170 1.56 -21.32 5.20
CA SER A 170 1.09 -22.39 4.31
C SER A 170 1.66 -22.34 2.89
N GLY A 171 2.28 -21.22 2.48
CA GLY A 171 2.80 -21.06 1.11
C GLY A 171 1.70 -21.09 0.04
N SER A 172 0.55 -20.51 0.34
CA SER A 172 -0.67 -20.63 -0.46
C SER A 172 -1.44 -19.32 -0.54
N VAL A 173 -2.45 -19.29 -1.41
CA VAL A 173 -3.44 -18.21 -1.51
C VAL A 173 -4.84 -18.79 -1.30
N SER A 174 -5.58 -18.25 -0.33
CA SER A 174 -7.00 -18.56 -0.15
C SER A 174 -7.84 -17.63 -1.02
N VAL A 175 -8.80 -18.18 -1.76
CA VAL A 175 -9.72 -17.44 -2.63
C VAL A 175 -11.11 -17.45 -2.04
N ILE A 176 -11.65 -16.26 -1.79
CA ILE A 176 -12.97 -16.05 -1.18
C ILE A 176 -13.89 -15.37 -2.19
N ASP A 177 -15.07 -15.94 -2.45
CA ASP A 177 -16.15 -15.28 -3.17
C ASP A 177 -16.94 -14.42 -2.15
N LEU A 178 -16.79 -13.11 -2.23
CA LEU A 178 -17.36 -12.17 -1.27
C LEU A 178 -18.87 -12.03 -1.43
N GLU A 179 -19.43 -12.30 -2.61
CA GLU A 179 -20.88 -12.26 -2.85
C GLU A 179 -21.56 -13.50 -2.29
N LYS A 180 -20.96 -14.68 -2.52
CA LYS A 180 -21.52 -15.94 -2.01
C LYS A 180 -21.15 -16.19 -0.56
N GLY A 181 -20.16 -15.50 -0.03
CA GLY A 181 -19.70 -15.69 1.33
C GLY A 181 -19.01 -17.03 1.60
N ILE A 182 -18.25 -17.56 0.62
CA ILE A 182 -17.60 -18.87 0.71
C ILE A 182 -16.12 -18.81 0.29
N ILE A 183 -15.32 -19.71 0.86
CA ILE A 183 -13.99 -20.01 0.34
C ILE A 183 -14.14 -20.90 -0.87
N VAL A 184 -13.64 -20.43 -2.02
CA VAL A 184 -13.75 -21.15 -3.31
C VAL A 184 -12.63 -22.16 -3.46
N ARG A 185 -11.42 -21.78 -3.09
CA ARG A 185 -10.21 -22.58 -3.32
C ARG A 185 -9.03 -22.09 -2.48
N THR A 186 -8.11 -22.98 -2.16
CA THR A 186 -6.74 -22.69 -1.74
C THR A 186 -5.80 -23.10 -2.86
N ILE A 187 -4.85 -22.24 -3.23
CA ILE A 187 -3.91 -22.41 -4.33
C ILE A 187 -2.50 -22.42 -3.74
N GLU A 188 -1.77 -23.52 -3.91
CA GLU A 188 -0.35 -23.61 -3.56
C GLU A 188 0.46 -22.70 -4.50
N THR A 189 1.20 -21.72 -3.97
CA THR A 189 1.99 -20.78 -4.77
C THR A 189 3.49 -20.95 -4.58
N GLY A 190 3.91 -21.18 -3.36
CA GLY A 190 5.32 -21.37 -2.99
C GLY A 190 5.57 -20.95 -1.55
N ALA A 191 6.67 -21.42 -0.98
CA ALA A 191 7.00 -21.18 0.42
C ALA A 191 7.09 -19.67 0.72
N GLY A 192 6.36 -19.24 1.75
CA GLY A 192 6.35 -17.85 2.19
C GLY A 192 5.50 -16.91 1.32
N ALA A 193 4.32 -17.34 0.86
CA ALA A 193 3.38 -16.49 0.13
C ALA A 193 3.00 -15.27 0.97
N GLU A 194 3.40 -14.07 0.56
CA GLU A 194 3.30 -12.86 1.41
C GLU A 194 2.70 -11.66 0.70
N GLY A 195 3.47 -10.93 -0.12
CA GLY A 195 2.98 -9.76 -0.84
C GLY A 195 2.03 -10.15 -1.97
N ILE A 196 0.97 -9.39 -2.16
CA ILE A 196 -0.05 -9.68 -3.16
C ILE A 196 -0.51 -8.38 -3.83
N THR A 197 -0.74 -8.41 -5.14
CA THR A 197 -1.33 -7.32 -5.90
C THR A 197 -2.13 -7.83 -7.08
N ALA A 198 -3.20 -7.15 -7.44
CA ALA A 198 -3.95 -7.43 -8.66
C ALA A 198 -3.34 -6.68 -9.85
N SER A 199 -3.47 -7.23 -11.06
CA SER A 199 -3.31 -6.46 -12.29
C SER A 199 -4.35 -5.36 -12.37
N VAL A 200 -4.07 -4.28 -13.11
CA VAL A 200 -4.96 -3.12 -13.21
C VAL A 200 -6.35 -3.48 -13.74
N ASP A 201 -6.43 -4.46 -14.64
CA ASP A 201 -7.70 -4.98 -15.17
C ASP A 201 -8.37 -6.02 -14.24
N GLY A 202 -7.75 -6.34 -13.11
CA GLY A 202 -8.25 -7.29 -12.12
C GLY A 202 -8.33 -8.74 -12.59
N LYS A 203 -7.62 -9.11 -13.67
CA LYS A 203 -7.65 -10.48 -14.21
C LYS A 203 -6.54 -11.37 -13.68
N GLU A 204 -5.47 -10.80 -13.17
CA GLU A 204 -4.34 -11.53 -12.62
C GLU A 204 -4.06 -11.12 -11.19
N ILE A 205 -3.62 -12.07 -10.39
CA ILE A 205 -3.11 -11.87 -9.04
C ILE A 205 -1.64 -12.28 -9.02
N TRP A 206 -0.80 -11.36 -8.57
CA TRP A 206 0.63 -11.54 -8.43
C TRP A 206 0.99 -11.71 -6.96
N VAL A 207 1.68 -12.78 -6.62
CA VAL A 207 1.97 -13.18 -5.23
C VAL A 207 3.45 -13.42 -5.06
N THR A 208 4.09 -12.72 -4.14
CA THR A 208 5.49 -12.99 -3.78
C THR A 208 5.57 -14.20 -2.87
N ASN A 209 6.54 -15.08 -3.12
CA ASN A 209 6.85 -16.23 -2.28
C ASN A 209 8.25 -16.04 -1.71
N ARG A 210 8.33 -15.36 -0.56
CA ARG A 210 9.58 -14.80 -0.02
C ARG A 210 10.64 -15.85 0.29
N SER A 211 10.23 -17.03 0.73
CA SER A 211 11.14 -18.12 1.07
C SER A 211 11.50 -19.00 -0.13
N ALA A 212 10.70 -18.94 -1.20
CA ALA A 212 10.95 -19.64 -2.45
C ALA A 212 11.69 -18.78 -3.49
N ASP A 213 11.90 -17.46 -3.20
CA ASP A 213 12.51 -16.51 -4.13
C ASP A 213 11.80 -16.48 -5.50
N THR A 214 10.45 -16.49 -5.49
CA THR A 214 9.62 -16.47 -6.70
C THR A 214 8.45 -15.50 -6.56
N VAL A 215 7.85 -15.17 -7.72
CA VAL A 215 6.53 -14.53 -7.82
C VAL A 215 5.63 -15.41 -8.64
N SER A 216 4.48 -15.80 -8.08
CA SER A 216 3.44 -16.56 -8.78
C SER A 216 2.41 -15.62 -9.39
N VAL A 217 1.97 -15.92 -10.62
CA VAL A 217 0.88 -15.20 -11.29
C VAL A 217 -0.31 -16.14 -11.43
N ILE A 218 -1.45 -15.73 -10.92
CA ILE A 218 -2.69 -16.51 -10.89
C ILE A 218 -3.74 -15.83 -11.75
N ASP A 219 -4.42 -16.55 -12.61
CA ASP A 219 -5.62 -16.07 -13.29
C ASP A 219 -6.78 -15.96 -12.28
N ALA A 220 -7.34 -14.77 -12.13
CA ALA A 220 -8.32 -14.48 -11.09
C ALA A 220 -9.67 -15.18 -11.31
N GLU A 221 -10.02 -15.55 -12.55
CA GLU A 221 -11.29 -16.23 -12.86
C GLU A 221 -11.14 -17.74 -12.80
N SER A 222 -10.18 -18.34 -13.54
CA SER A 222 -9.97 -19.78 -13.61
C SER A 222 -9.22 -20.34 -12.41
N LEU A 223 -8.51 -19.51 -11.67
CA LEU A 223 -7.66 -19.86 -10.53
C LEU A 223 -6.48 -20.75 -10.91
N ALA A 224 -6.06 -20.70 -12.16
CA ALA A 224 -4.88 -21.38 -12.65
C ALA A 224 -3.61 -20.54 -12.39
N ILE A 225 -2.50 -21.19 -12.06
CA ILE A 225 -1.19 -20.53 -12.03
C ILE A 225 -0.73 -20.37 -13.48
N LEU A 226 -0.57 -19.13 -13.92
CA LEU A 226 -0.13 -18.78 -15.27
C LEU A 226 1.38 -18.76 -15.42
N ALA A 227 2.10 -18.42 -14.34
CA ALA A 227 3.55 -18.35 -14.31
C ALA A 227 4.10 -18.44 -12.87
N GLN A 228 5.34 -18.93 -12.77
CA GLN A 228 6.22 -18.71 -11.62
C GLN A 228 7.48 -18.03 -12.11
N ILE A 229 7.75 -16.85 -11.59
CA ILE A 229 8.85 -15.99 -12.01
C ILE A 229 9.93 -16.06 -10.92
N SER A 230 11.17 -16.35 -11.29
CA SER A 230 12.28 -16.24 -10.36
C SER A 230 12.47 -14.77 -9.95
N CYS A 231 12.50 -14.50 -8.67
CA CYS A 231 12.65 -13.16 -8.09
C CYS A 231 13.48 -13.29 -6.80
N ALA A 232 14.80 -13.36 -6.93
CA ALA A 232 15.71 -13.47 -5.79
C ALA A 232 15.65 -12.17 -5.00
N SER A 233 15.86 -12.23 -3.95
CA SER A 233 16.38 -12.22 -2.62
C SER A 233 15.33 -11.82 -1.62
N PHE A 234 14.46 -12.70 -1.28
CA PHE A 234 13.38 -12.52 -0.32
C PHE A 234 12.37 -11.46 -0.78
N PRO A 235 11.62 -11.72 -1.88
CA PRO A 235 10.58 -10.83 -2.37
C PRO A 235 9.43 -10.72 -1.34
N ILE A 236 9.16 -9.52 -0.83
CA ILE A 236 8.29 -9.35 0.35
C ILE A 236 6.97 -8.64 0.01
N ARG A 237 6.99 -7.56 -0.79
CA ARG A 237 5.79 -6.86 -1.24
C ARG A 237 5.77 -6.75 -2.76
N ALA A 238 4.58 -6.68 -3.33
CA ALA A 238 4.36 -6.46 -4.75
C ALA A 238 3.34 -5.34 -4.98
N LYS A 239 3.56 -4.52 -6.01
CA LYS A 239 2.61 -3.47 -6.42
C LYS A 239 2.63 -3.28 -7.92
N ALA A 240 1.46 -3.45 -8.57
CA ALA A 240 1.30 -3.19 -10.00
C ALA A 240 1.33 -1.68 -10.30
N THR A 241 2.01 -1.28 -11.39
CA THR A 241 1.99 0.10 -11.87
C THR A 241 0.61 0.44 -12.46
N PRO A 242 0.12 1.70 -12.32
CA PRO A 242 -1.21 2.10 -12.81
C PRO A 242 -1.40 1.95 -14.32
N ASP A 243 -0.32 1.97 -15.11
CA ASP A 243 -0.35 1.72 -16.55
C ASP A 243 -0.43 0.22 -16.92
N GLY A 244 -0.37 -0.66 -15.92
CA GLY A 244 -0.46 -2.11 -16.08
C GLY A 244 0.76 -2.78 -16.71
N LYS A 245 1.86 -2.03 -16.91
CA LYS A 245 3.05 -2.58 -17.61
C LYS A 245 4.00 -3.33 -16.71
N HIS A 246 4.09 -2.93 -15.45
CA HIS A 246 5.08 -3.49 -14.52
C HIS A 246 4.46 -3.85 -13.18
N VAL A 247 5.13 -4.76 -12.49
CA VAL A 247 4.94 -5.03 -11.06
C VAL A 247 6.25 -4.78 -10.35
N LEU A 248 6.25 -3.87 -9.37
CA LEU A 248 7.38 -3.61 -8.49
C LEU A 248 7.37 -4.59 -7.34
N VAL A 249 8.53 -5.14 -7.01
CA VAL A 249 8.68 -6.10 -5.91
C VAL A 249 9.83 -5.66 -5.01
N SER A 250 9.57 -5.44 -3.73
CA SER A 250 10.62 -5.15 -2.75
C SER A 250 11.33 -6.45 -2.35
N CYS A 251 12.66 -6.45 -2.43
CA CYS A 251 13.52 -7.59 -2.13
C CYS A 251 14.32 -7.31 -0.86
N ALA A 252 13.83 -7.83 0.27
CA ALA A 252 14.30 -7.44 1.61
C ALA A 252 15.78 -7.74 1.86
N ARG A 253 16.31 -8.88 1.33
CA ARG A 253 17.70 -9.29 1.59
C ARG A 253 18.71 -8.50 0.78
N SER A 254 18.41 -8.18 -0.49
CA SER A 254 19.33 -7.46 -1.37
C SER A 254 19.22 -5.94 -1.31
N ALA A 255 18.22 -5.42 -0.55
CA ALA A 255 17.92 -4.00 -0.49
C ALA A 255 17.72 -3.38 -1.89
N ASP A 256 16.92 -4.04 -2.75
CA ASP A 256 16.58 -3.53 -4.08
C ASP A 256 15.10 -3.71 -4.41
N ILE A 257 14.67 -3.08 -5.50
CA ILE A 257 13.33 -3.26 -6.06
C ILE A 257 13.47 -3.97 -7.39
N ALA A 258 12.89 -5.17 -7.49
CA ALA A 258 12.75 -5.87 -8.77
C ALA A 258 11.57 -5.27 -9.56
N VAL A 259 11.76 -5.09 -10.86
CA VAL A 259 10.73 -4.64 -11.80
C VAL A 259 10.41 -5.80 -12.72
N LEU A 260 9.20 -6.30 -12.63
CA LEU A 260 8.69 -7.37 -13.48
C LEU A 260 7.84 -6.76 -14.59
N ASP A 261 8.10 -7.17 -15.83
CA ASP A 261 7.25 -6.82 -16.97
C ASP A 261 5.98 -7.70 -16.93
N ALA A 262 4.82 -7.06 -16.90
CA ALA A 262 3.55 -7.76 -16.71
C ALA A 262 3.15 -8.62 -17.91
N ALA A 263 3.47 -8.20 -19.13
CA ALA A 263 3.11 -8.90 -20.36
C ALA A 263 3.99 -10.15 -20.59
N THR A 264 5.31 -10.00 -20.39
CA THR A 264 6.27 -11.09 -20.62
C THR A 264 6.50 -11.97 -19.39
N ARG A 265 6.05 -11.50 -18.20
CA ARG A 265 6.25 -12.17 -16.91
C ARG A 265 7.72 -12.49 -16.63
N LYS A 266 8.58 -11.47 -16.85
CA LYS A 266 10.02 -11.56 -16.62
C LYS A 266 10.51 -10.40 -15.80
N GLU A 267 11.55 -10.63 -15.00
CA GLU A 267 12.31 -9.54 -14.40
C GLU A 267 13.07 -8.80 -15.49
N VAL A 268 12.86 -7.49 -15.57
CA VAL A 268 13.47 -6.63 -16.60
C VAL A 268 14.45 -5.63 -16.02
N ARG A 269 14.42 -5.41 -14.70
CA ARG A 269 15.27 -4.44 -14.02
C ARG A 269 15.38 -4.73 -12.53
N ARG A 270 16.49 -4.30 -11.94
CA ARG A 270 16.67 -4.10 -10.49
C ARG A 270 17.03 -2.64 -10.23
N ILE A 271 16.47 -2.07 -9.16
CA ILE A 271 16.75 -0.71 -8.70
C ILE A 271 17.41 -0.83 -7.35
N PRO A 272 18.76 -0.76 -7.28
CA PRO A 272 19.48 -0.76 -6.01
C PRO A 272 19.04 0.44 -5.17
N GLN A 273 18.85 0.24 -3.87
CA GLN A 273 18.45 1.32 -2.99
C GLN A 273 19.64 2.03 -2.34
N ASP A 274 20.84 1.44 -2.40
CA ASP A 274 22.10 1.99 -1.88
C ASP A 274 22.01 2.55 -0.45
N LEU A 275 21.12 1.96 0.35
CA LEU A 275 20.88 2.30 1.75
C LEU A 275 21.31 1.16 2.65
N ARG A 276 21.84 1.52 3.82
CA ARG A 276 22.23 0.56 4.85
C ARG A 276 21.34 0.70 6.09
N ALA A 277 21.26 -0.39 6.83
CA ALA A 277 20.65 -0.38 8.16
C ALA A 277 21.38 0.63 9.07
N VAL A 278 20.62 1.43 9.82
CA VAL A 278 21.15 2.42 10.78
C VAL A 278 21.35 1.82 12.17
N ASP A 279 20.44 0.93 12.59
CA ASP A 279 20.50 0.19 13.84
C ASP A 279 19.60 -1.04 13.71
N THR A 280 20.11 -2.21 14.03
CA THR A 280 19.36 -3.47 13.92
C THR A 280 18.90 -4.03 15.25
N GLY A 281 19.23 -3.37 16.39
CA GLY A 281 18.75 -3.77 17.71
C GLY A 281 17.24 -3.58 17.85
N ASP A 282 16.54 -4.54 18.45
CA ASP A 282 15.08 -4.51 18.72
C ASP A 282 14.18 -4.15 17.52
N ARG A 283 14.60 -4.53 16.30
CA ARG A 283 13.84 -4.34 15.08
C ARG A 283 13.16 -5.63 14.62
N LEU A 284 12.12 -5.51 13.81
CA LEU A 284 11.34 -6.64 13.28
C LEU A 284 12.23 -7.73 12.66
N PHE A 285 13.18 -7.33 11.82
CA PHE A 285 14.10 -8.26 11.16
C PHE A 285 15.47 -8.32 11.84
N GLY A 286 15.76 -7.41 12.78
CA GLY A 286 17.06 -7.36 13.46
C GLY A 286 18.22 -7.41 12.46
N ASP A 287 19.12 -8.36 12.67
CA ASP A 287 20.29 -8.65 11.83
C ASP A 287 20.05 -9.74 10.77
N GLN A 288 18.82 -10.21 10.61
CA GLN A 288 18.45 -11.31 9.68
C GLN A 288 18.97 -11.10 8.25
N PHE A 289 19.01 -9.86 7.79
CA PHE A 289 19.46 -9.49 6.45
C PHE A 289 20.76 -8.67 6.44
N GLY A 290 21.54 -8.72 7.54
CA GLY A 290 22.81 -8.01 7.67
C GLY A 290 22.66 -6.50 7.51
N GLU A 291 23.41 -5.89 6.59
CA GLU A 291 23.41 -4.43 6.35
C GLU A 291 22.25 -3.94 5.47
N SER A 292 21.33 -4.82 5.06
CA SER A 292 20.19 -4.43 4.24
C SER A 292 19.33 -3.40 4.96
N SER A 293 18.93 -2.34 4.26
CA SER A 293 17.94 -1.38 4.72
C SER A 293 16.52 -1.95 4.80
N VAL A 294 16.30 -3.16 4.29
CA VAL A 294 15.04 -3.91 4.29
C VAL A 294 13.89 -3.11 3.68
N PRO A 295 13.83 -2.96 2.34
CA PRO A 295 12.68 -2.38 1.67
C PRO A 295 11.44 -3.27 1.86
N ILE A 296 10.29 -2.69 2.27
CA ILE A 296 9.03 -3.39 2.51
C ILE A 296 7.90 -2.73 1.73
N GLY A 297 7.16 -1.85 2.38
CA GLY A 297 5.95 -1.23 1.83
C GLY A 297 6.22 -0.49 0.53
N ILE A 298 5.35 -0.66 -0.47
CA ILE A 298 5.42 0.04 -1.75
C ILE A 298 4.10 0.76 -2.01
N VAL A 299 4.17 2.04 -2.29
CA VAL A 299 3.05 2.85 -2.77
C VAL A 299 3.45 3.48 -4.11
N ILE A 300 2.56 3.45 -5.09
CA ILE A 300 2.76 4.07 -6.40
C ILE A 300 1.75 5.20 -6.56
N HIS A 301 2.20 6.37 -7.01
CA HIS A 301 1.32 7.50 -7.32
C HIS A 301 0.34 7.10 -8.44
N PRO A 302 -0.94 7.51 -8.39
CA PRO A 302 -1.94 7.13 -9.39
C PRO A 302 -1.60 7.52 -10.82
N ASP A 303 -0.76 8.55 -11.04
CA ASP A 303 -0.28 8.93 -12.38
C ASP A 303 0.83 8.02 -12.93
N GLY A 304 1.32 7.07 -12.11
CA GLY A 304 2.35 6.10 -12.49
C GLY A 304 3.77 6.65 -12.62
N LYS A 305 4.03 7.90 -12.20
CA LYS A 305 5.36 8.53 -12.36
C LYS A 305 6.28 8.35 -11.17
N LYS A 306 5.74 8.11 -9.99
CA LYS A 306 6.49 8.00 -8.75
C LYS A 306 6.07 6.79 -7.94
N ALA A 307 7.03 6.22 -7.22
CA ALA A 307 6.80 5.22 -6.20
C ALA A 307 7.52 5.61 -4.91
N TRP A 308 6.97 5.18 -3.79
CA TRP A 308 7.57 5.31 -2.47
C TRP A 308 7.77 3.93 -1.87
N VAL A 309 8.94 3.72 -1.26
CA VAL A 309 9.33 2.46 -0.64
C VAL A 309 9.78 2.72 0.79
N ALA A 310 9.16 2.06 1.76
CA ALA A 310 9.56 2.12 3.16
C ALA A 310 10.76 1.21 3.39
N HIS A 311 11.77 1.73 4.10
CA HIS A 311 12.98 1.00 4.47
C HIS A 311 13.05 0.84 5.99
N THR A 312 12.57 -0.31 6.46
CA THR A 312 12.31 -0.52 7.90
C THR A 312 13.59 -0.50 8.75
N ASN A 313 14.75 -0.90 8.21
CA ASN A 313 16.01 -0.85 8.94
C ASN A 313 16.82 0.44 8.71
N ALA A 314 16.28 1.40 7.93
CA ALA A 314 16.95 2.67 7.65
C ALA A 314 16.15 3.92 8.08
N ASP A 315 14.94 3.74 8.62
CA ASP A 315 14.05 4.81 9.13
C ASP A 315 13.74 5.90 8.09
N VAL A 316 13.65 5.52 6.81
CA VAL A 316 13.36 6.43 5.70
C VAL A 316 12.37 5.82 4.73
N VAL A 317 11.74 6.69 3.94
CA VAL A 317 11.00 6.32 2.74
C VAL A 317 11.76 6.84 1.52
N VAL A 318 12.00 5.96 0.56
CA VAL A 318 12.66 6.30 -0.71
C VAL A 318 11.60 6.68 -1.74
N GLU A 319 11.78 7.82 -2.42
CA GLU A 319 11.00 8.19 -3.59
C GLU A 319 11.76 7.81 -4.86
N ILE A 320 11.10 7.06 -5.73
CA ILE A 320 11.62 6.58 -7.02
C ILE A 320 10.85 7.25 -8.15
N ASP A 321 11.57 7.83 -9.10
CA ASP A 321 11.02 8.26 -10.39
C ASP A 321 10.88 7.05 -11.32
N LEU A 322 9.67 6.73 -11.74
CA LEU A 322 9.37 5.54 -12.55
C LEU A 322 9.58 5.74 -14.05
N GLU A 323 9.86 6.96 -14.52
CA GLU A 323 10.26 7.20 -15.90
C GLU A 323 11.77 6.90 -16.07
N THR A 324 12.57 7.33 -15.10
CA THR A 324 14.04 7.13 -15.11
C THR A 324 14.51 5.93 -14.31
N TRP A 325 13.65 5.38 -13.44
CA TRP A 325 13.96 4.29 -12.49
C TRP A 325 15.08 4.64 -11.52
N LYS A 326 15.11 5.90 -11.08
CA LYS A 326 16.14 6.40 -10.15
C LYS A 326 15.51 6.88 -8.85
N ILE A 327 16.27 6.74 -7.78
CA ILE A 327 15.97 7.40 -6.51
C ILE A 327 16.13 8.91 -6.72
N VAL A 328 15.13 9.67 -6.31
CA VAL A 328 15.12 11.14 -6.45
C VAL A 328 15.07 11.86 -5.13
N ARG A 329 14.59 11.21 -4.08
CA ARG A 329 14.48 11.82 -2.75
C ARG A 329 14.40 10.77 -1.64
N LEU A 330 14.88 11.15 -0.46
CA LEU A 330 14.61 10.44 0.79
C LEU A 330 13.65 11.28 1.62
N LEU A 331 12.62 10.65 2.17
CA LEU A 331 11.67 11.27 3.08
C LEU A 331 11.94 10.75 4.49
N GLU A 332 11.96 11.66 5.46
CA GLU A 332 12.06 11.29 6.86
C GLU A 332 10.79 10.56 7.31
N ALA A 333 10.97 9.49 8.07
CA ALA A 333 9.92 8.74 8.73
C ALA A 333 10.31 8.51 10.19
N GLY A 334 9.39 7.98 11.00
CA GLY A 334 9.73 7.48 12.32
C GLY A 334 10.43 6.12 12.25
N ARG A 335 10.65 5.53 13.41
CA ARG A 335 11.40 4.26 13.52
C ARG A 335 10.60 3.09 12.97
N GLU A 336 11.28 2.28 12.14
CA GLU A 336 10.72 1.11 11.46
C GLU A 336 9.50 1.46 10.58
N PRO A 337 9.66 2.31 9.54
CA PRO A 337 8.59 2.56 8.58
C PRO A 337 8.26 1.25 7.85
N ASP A 338 6.95 0.95 7.72
CA ASP A 338 6.46 -0.31 7.19
C ASP A 338 5.32 -0.09 6.18
N GLY A 339 4.06 -0.31 6.57
CA GLY A 339 2.91 -0.06 5.72
C GLY A 339 2.72 1.43 5.41
N MET A 340 2.28 1.71 4.20
CA MET A 340 2.02 3.07 3.71
C MET A 340 0.71 3.15 2.94
N ALA A 341 0.11 4.34 2.91
CA ALA A 341 -1.05 4.62 2.08
C ALA A 341 -0.98 6.03 1.48
N TYR A 342 -1.46 6.16 0.24
CA TYR A 342 -1.50 7.44 -0.49
C TYR A 342 -2.88 8.08 -0.43
N SER A 343 -2.94 9.39 -0.24
CA SER A 343 -4.13 10.21 -0.38
C SER A 343 -3.85 11.39 -1.31
N ALA A 344 -4.77 11.66 -2.24
CA ALA A 344 -4.75 12.86 -3.07
C ALA A 344 -5.24 14.12 -2.31
N LEU A 345 -5.34 14.06 -0.99
CA LEU A 345 -5.79 15.16 -0.14
C LEU A 345 -4.63 15.71 0.67
N GLU A 346 -4.60 17.04 0.80
CA GLU A 346 -3.64 17.75 1.65
C GLU A 346 -4.15 17.83 3.09
N VAL A 347 -3.24 17.64 4.06
CA VAL A 347 -3.51 17.97 5.47
C VAL A 347 -3.78 19.46 5.57
N LYS A 348 -4.92 19.85 6.15
CA LYS A 348 -5.27 21.27 6.35
C LYS A 348 -4.21 21.94 7.22
N LYS A 349 -3.74 23.10 6.77
CA LYS A 349 -2.92 23.99 7.60
C LYS A 349 -3.84 24.65 8.64
N ASP A 350 -3.50 24.50 9.91
CA ASP A 350 -4.15 25.27 10.99
C ASP A 350 -3.90 26.76 10.82
#